data_f0d690c39053897ca3b6d0a74be933b0
#
_entry.id   f0d690c39053897ca3b6d0a74be933b0
#
_cell.length_a   1.000
_cell.length_b   1.000
_cell.length_c   1.000
_cell.angle_alpha   90.00
_cell.angle_beta   90.00
_cell.angle_gamma   90.00
#
_symmetry.space_group_name_H-M   'P 1'
#
loop_
_entity.id
_entity.type
_entity.pdbx_description
1 polymer ?
#
loop_
_entity_poly.entity_id
_entity_poly.type
_entity_poly.pdbx_seq_one_letter_code
_entity_poly.pdbx_strand_id
1 'polypeptide(L)'
;MQIGTVKIESKLALAPMAGVTDAAFRQICSEKGAGYTVTELVSAKALCYHDTKTAQLLRPFPSEKPFAAQIFGSDVNCMAEAAQMAIEISGADILDINMGCPVGKVVKNGDGSALMKDPEKAARIAEAVVRAVKVPVTAKMRLGWDKGSINAVELAKMLEEVGVSAVAVHGRTRMQMYGGEADWNTIRDVKQAVSIPVIANGDVFSPEAAVRILKFTGADMAMIGRGSFGNPWLFEQSAAALSGCGIPPLPPFAERWDTAVRQVELSAQYQNERVAMLQARHHLCWYLKGISHANYYKEKIVQLSTLSELHALSASIKRDLR
;
A
#
# COMPACT_ATOMS: atom_id res chain seq x y z
N MET A 1 -0.05 -17.43 4.89
CA MET A 1 0.03 -17.04 6.31
C MET A 1 -1.35 -16.74 6.87
N GLN A 2 -1.48 -16.49 8.17
CA GLN A 2 -2.74 -16.14 8.82
C GLN A 2 -2.55 -14.85 9.64
N ILE A 3 -3.47 -13.89 9.49
CA ILE A 3 -3.54 -12.66 10.28
C ILE A 3 -4.82 -12.74 11.12
N GLY A 4 -4.68 -13.01 12.41
CA GLY A 4 -5.85 -13.30 13.27
C GLY A 4 -6.66 -14.47 12.68
N THR A 5 -7.91 -14.22 12.29
CA THR A 5 -8.82 -15.20 11.68
C THR A 5 -8.75 -15.24 10.14
N VAL A 6 -8.01 -14.32 9.51
CA VAL A 6 -7.96 -14.17 8.05
C VAL A 6 -6.80 -14.96 7.46
N LYS A 7 -7.10 -15.91 6.56
CA LYS A 7 -6.10 -16.68 5.81
C LYS A 7 -5.70 -15.92 4.55
N ILE A 8 -4.38 -15.78 4.30
CA ILE A 8 -3.82 -15.16 3.12
C ILE A 8 -2.90 -16.18 2.42
N GLU A 9 -3.25 -16.56 1.21
CA GLU A 9 -2.54 -17.62 0.47
C GLU A 9 -1.20 -17.11 -0.13
N SER A 10 -1.19 -15.87 -0.64
CA SER A 10 0.00 -15.29 -1.26
C SER A 10 1.00 -14.78 -0.22
N LYS A 11 2.28 -14.79 -0.57
CA LYS A 11 3.37 -14.14 0.19
C LYS A 11 3.64 -12.70 -0.26
N LEU A 12 2.74 -12.12 -1.06
CA LEU A 12 2.91 -10.79 -1.66
C LEU A 12 1.72 -9.89 -1.33
N ALA A 13 2.02 -8.69 -0.84
CA ALA A 13 1.04 -7.64 -0.55
C ALA A 13 1.31 -6.37 -1.33
N LEU A 14 0.26 -5.63 -1.69
CA LEU A 14 0.37 -4.27 -2.20
C LEU A 14 0.38 -3.28 -1.03
N ALA A 15 1.38 -2.40 -1.00
CA ALA A 15 1.49 -1.37 0.03
C ALA A 15 0.43 -0.27 -0.15
N PRO A 16 -0.15 0.27 0.94
CA PRO A 16 -0.99 1.46 0.88
C PRO A 16 -0.18 2.69 0.48
N MET A 17 -0.62 3.40 -0.56
CA MET A 17 0.05 4.59 -1.09
C MET A 17 -0.99 5.64 -1.50
N ALA A 18 -1.01 6.77 -0.79
CA ALA A 18 -1.96 7.86 -1.04
C ALA A 18 -1.87 8.39 -2.48
N GLY A 19 -3.01 8.51 -3.14
CA GLY A 19 -3.12 8.93 -4.54
C GLY A 19 -2.63 7.89 -5.55
N VAL A 20 -2.43 6.64 -5.13
CA VAL A 20 -1.92 5.53 -5.97
C VAL A 20 -2.74 4.27 -5.84
N THR A 21 -2.99 3.80 -4.62
CA THR A 21 -3.66 2.51 -4.39
C THR A 21 -5.16 2.67 -4.25
N ASP A 22 -5.76 3.37 -5.22
CA ASP A 22 -7.20 3.40 -5.40
C ASP A 22 -7.76 1.98 -5.73
N ALA A 23 -9.06 1.81 -5.70
CA ALA A 23 -9.69 0.52 -5.95
C ALA A 23 -9.30 -0.08 -7.31
N ALA A 24 -9.15 0.74 -8.35
CA ALA A 24 -8.76 0.29 -9.68
C ALA A 24 -7.34 -0.27 -9.72
N PHE A 25 -6.37 0.43 -9.13
CA PHE A 25 -5.00 -0.06 -9.08
C PHE A 25 -4.85 -1.30 -8.19
N ARG A 26 -5.58 -1.36 -7.06
CA ARG A 26 -5.62 -2.56 -6.21
C ARG A 26 -6.17 -3.75 -6.98
N GLN A 27 -7.23 -3.57 -7.79
CA GLN A 27 -7.77 -4.62 -8.66
C GLN A 27 -6.74 -5.12 -9.67
N ILE A 28 -6.10 -4.22 -10.41
CA ILE A 28 -5.06 -4.60 -11.38
C ILE A 28 -3.93 -5.37 -10.71
N CYS A 29 -3.46 -4.94 -9.53
CA CYS A 29 -2.42 -5.64 -8.79
C CYS A 29 -2.88 -7.01 -8.27
N SER A 30 -4.14 -7.13 -7.80
CA SER A 30 -4.72 -8.41 -7.33
C SER A 30 -4.85 -9.41 -8.47
N GLU A 31 -5.30 -8.99 -9.64
CA GLU A 31 -5.37 -9.82 -10.85
C GLU A 31 -3.98 -10.32 -11.28
N LYS A 32 -2.91 -9.63 -10.87
CA LYS A 32 -1.51 -9.99 -11.11
C LYS A 32 -0.84 -10.71 -9.94
N GLY A 33 -1.61 -11.10 -8.90
CA GLY A 33 -1.10 -11.95 -7.83
C GLY A 33 -0.75 -11.24 -6.52
N ALA A 34 -1.11 -9.95 -6.34
CA ALA A 34 -1.12 -9.35 -5.01
C ALA A 34 -2.23 -9.99 -4.18
N GLY A 35 -1.87 -10.89 -3.28
CA GLY A 35 -2.85 -11.66 -2.51
C GLY A 35 -3.35 -10.96 -1.24
N TYR A 36 -2.87 -9.76 -0.96
CA TYR A 36 -3.33 -8.89 0.12
C TYR A 36 -3.17 -7.44 -0.29
N THR A 37 -4.24 -6.68 -0.16
CA THR A 37 -4.28 -5.26 -0.49
C THR A 37 -4.68 -4.44 0.72
N VAL A 38 -4.28 -3.18 0.72
CA VAL A 38 -4.64 -2.21 1.76
C VAL A 38 -5.16 -0.95 1.07
N THR A 39 -6.26 -0.38 1.55
CA THR A 39 -6.80 0.87 1.01
C THR A 39 -5.79 2.01 1.13
N GLU A 40 -6.05 3.13 0.48
CA GLU A 40 -5.35 4.37 0.81
C GLU A 40 -5.56 4.72 2.29
N LEU A 41 -4.65 5.54 2.85
CA LEU A 41 -4.77 5.98 4.25
C LEU A 41 -5.94 6.96 4.41
N VAL A 42 -6.81 6.68 5.37
CA VAL A 42 -8.03 7.45 5.64
C VAL A 42 -7.92 8.13 7.00
N SER A 43 -8.23 9.44 7.03
CA SER A 43 -8.19 10.21 8.28
C SER A 43 -9.32 9.79 9.23
N ALA A 44 -8.97 9.30 10.42
CA ALA A 44 -9.94 9.00 11.46
C ALA A 44 -10.80 10.23 11.81
N LYS A 45 -10.16 11.38 11.97
CA LYS A 45 -10.85 12.63 12.26
C LYS A 45 -11.86 13.01 11.16
N ALA A 46 -11.50 12.82 9.88
CA ALA A 46 -12.43 13.11 8.80
C ALA A 46 -13.62 12.16 8.78
N LEU A 47 -13.43 10.87 9.12
CA LEU A 47 -14.52 9.91 9.26
C LEU A 47 -15.47 10.30 10.39
N CYS A 48 -14.96 10.65 11.58
CA CYS A 48 -15.79 11.12 12.71
C CYS A 48 -16.59 12.40 12.39
N TYR A 49 -16.11 13.21 11.43
CA TYR A 49 -16.86 14.34 10.88
C TYR A 49 -17.75 13.98 9.67
N HIS A 50 -17.93 12.69 9.37
CA HIS A 50 -18.75 12.17 8.27
C HIS A 50 -18.37 12.73 6.89
N ASP A 51 -17.07 12.96 6.64
CA ASP A 51 -16.60 13.41 5.33
C ASP A 51 -16.78 12.30 4.27
N THR A 52 -17.72 12.52 3.38
CA THR A 52 -18.10 11.53 2.37
C THR A 52 -17.00 11.25 1.34
N LYS A 53 -16.13 12.22 1.04
CA LYS A 53 -15.03 12.04 0.10
C LYS A 53 -13.96 11.14 0.71
N THR A 54 -13.68 11.33 1.99
CA THR A 54 -12.76 10.47 2.74
C THR A 54 -13.30 9.04 2.85
N ALA A 55 -14.60 8.87 3.12
CA ALA A 55 -15.25 7.58 3.18
C ALA A 55 -15.18 6.79 1.85
N GLN A 56 -15.17 7.48 0.70
CA GLN A 56 -15.03 6.83 -0.61
C GLN A 56 -13.69 6.09 -0.78
N LEU A 57 -12.61 6.52 -0.12
CA LEU A 57 -11.30 5.86 -0.19
C LEU A 57 -11.31 4.46 0.43
N LEU A 58 -12.29 4.17 1.28
CA LEU A 58 -12.47 2.86 1.93
C LEU A 58 -13.15 1.82 1.04
N ARG A 59 -13.75 2.24 -0.08
CA ARG A 59 -14.53 1.33 -0.93
C ARG A 59 -13.63 0.29 -1.59
N PRO A 60 -13.99 -1.01 -1.50
CA PRO A 60 -13.31 -2.06 -2.24
C PRO A 60 -13.70 -2.04 -3.72
N PHE A 61 -12.89 -2.71 -4.56
CA PHE A 61 -13.37 -3.18 -5.85
C PHE A 61 -14.21 -4.46 -5.67
N PRO A 62 -15.06 -4.82 -6.65
CA PRO A 62 -15.83 -6.05 -6.58
C PRO A 62 -14.95 -7.28 -6.32
N SER A 63 -15.31 -8.08 -5.31
CA SER A 63 -14.57 -9.30 -4.93
C SER A 63 -13.19 -9.08 -4.32
N GLU A 64 -12.85 -7.87 -3.86
CA GLU A 64 -11.60 -7.61 -3.15
C GLU A 64 -11.55 -8.37 -1.82
N LYS A 65 -10.81 -9.48 -1.79
CA LYS A 65 -10.65 -10.36 -0.62
C LYS A 65 -9.33 -11.13 -0.69
N PRO A 66 -8.56 -11.24 0.41
CA PRO A 66 -8.69 -10.43 1.62
C PRO A 66 -8.10 -9.03 1.46
N PHE A 67 -8.68 -8.02 2.12
CA PHE A 67 -8.12 -6.68 2.12
C PHE A 67 -8.26 -6.00 3.49
N ALA A 68 -7.46 -4.94 3.71
CA ALA A 68 -7.55 -4.10 4.89
C ALA A 68 -8.01 -2.69 4.55
N ALA A 69 -8.84 -2.12 5.42
CA ALA A 69 -9.09 -0.69 5.48
C ALA A 69 -8.01 -0.02 6.35
N GLN A 70 -7.30 0.99 5.83
CA GLN A 70 -6.27 1.69 6.58
C GLN A 70 -6.74 3.06 7.07
N ILE A 71 -6.63 3.28 8.39
CA ILE A 71 -6.92 4.58 9.03
C ILE A 71 -5.66 5.18 9.66
N PHE A 72 -5.65 6.51 9.83
CA PHE A 72 -4.62 7.22 10.57
C PHE A 72 -5.20 8.31 11.46
N GLY A 73 -4.54 8.54 12.59
CA GLY A 73 -4.90 9.54 13.58
C GLY A 73 -4.03 9.41 14.81
N SER A 74 -4.16 10.35 15.76
CA SER A 74 -3.38 10.39 17.00
C SER A 74 -4.24 10.61 18.25
N ASP A 75 -5.55 10.69 18.08
CA ASP A 75 -6.52 10.71 19.19
C ASP A 75 -7.10 9.32 19.42
N VAL A 76 -7.02 8.80 20.64
CA VAL A 76 -7.38 7.43 21.00
C VAL A 76 -8.87 7.15 20.76
N ASN A 77 -9.75 8.07 21.19
CA ASN A 77 -11.19 7.88 21.09
C ASN A 77 -11.66 7.98 19.64
N CYS A 78 -11.19 8.99 18.91
CA CYS A 78 -11.49 9.17 17.49
C CYS A 78 -10.99 7.98 16.66
N MET A 79 -9.83 7.39 16.98
CA MET A 79 -9.31 6.21 16.27
C MET A 79 -10.19 4.98 16.52
N ALA A 80 -10.68 4.78 17.72
CA ALA A 80 -11.61 3.67 18.05
C ALA A 80 -12.96 3.82 17.32
N GLU A 81 -13.54 5.02 17.32
CA GLU A 81 -14.79 5.31 16.61
C GLU A 81 -14.62 5.17 15.09
N ALA A 82 -13.58 5.77 14.52
CA ALA A 82 -13.28 5.69 13.09
C ALA A 82 -12.99 4.26 12.64
N ALA A 83 -12.44 3.40 13.50
CA ALA A 83 -12.19 2.00 13.21
C ALA A 83 -13.52 1.24 12.95
N GLN A 84 -14.52 1.46 13.79
CA GLN A 84 -15.85 0.87 13.61
C GLN A 84 -16.49 1.36 12.31
N MET A 85 -16.48 2.68 12.09
CA MET A 85 -16.99 3.28 10.85
C MET A 85 -16.27 2.76 9.59
N ALA A 86 -14.94 2.61 9.64
CA ALA A 86 -14.16 2.14 8.52
C ALA A 86 -14.54 0.70 8.13
N ILE A 87 -14.74 -0.18 9.10
CA ILE A 87 -15.18 -1.56 8.85
C ILE A 87 -16.62 -1.62 8.35
N GLU A 88 -17.51 -0.82 8.91
CA GLU A 88 -18.91 -0.75 8.47
C GLU A 88 -19.02 -0.26 7.01
N ILE A 89 -18.26 0.77 6.63
CA ILE A 89 -18.27 1.35 5.27
C ILE A 89 -17.62 0.40 4.26
N SER A 90 -16.48 -0.22 4.62
CA SER A 90 -15.67 -0.98 3.67
C SER A 90 -16.05 -2.46 3.58
N GLY A 91 -16.53 -3.06 4.67
CA GLY A 91 -16.64 -4.51 4.80
C GLY A 91 -15.27 -5.22 4.75
N ALA A 92 -14.19 -4.51 5.11
CA ALA A 92 -12.83 -5.05 5.10
C ALA A 92 -12.66 -6.21 6.07
N ASP A 93 -11.79 -7.16 5.71
CA ASP A 93 -11.47 -8.33 6.53
C ASP A 93 -10.52 -7.99 7.68
N ILE A 94 -9.76 -6.91 7.53
CA ILE A 94 -8.71 -6.45 8.45
C ILE A 94 -8.80 -4.93 8.57
N LEU A 95 -8.52 -4.41 9.75
CA LEU A 95 -8.28 -2.97 9.95
C LEU A 95 -6.78 -2.73 10.12
N ASP A 96 -6.22 -1.79 9.35
CA ASP A 96 -4.81 -1.43 9.44
C ASP A 96 -4.62 -0.01 9.99
N ILE A 97 -3.67 0.14 10.93
CA ILE A 97 -3.32 1.44 11.52
C ILE A 97 -2.05 1.97 10.84
N ASN A 98 -2.14 3.16 10.25
CA ASN A 98 -0.98 3.82 9.68
C ASN A 98 -0.13 4.51 10.75
N MET A 99 1.05 3.97 11.02
CA MET A 99 2.08 4.54 11.88
C MET A 99 3.36 4.88 11.11
N GLY A 100 3.28 5.00 9.76
CA GLY A 100 4.46 5.13 8.91
C GLY A 100 4.44 6.28 7.89
N CYS A 101 3.32 6.97 7.68
CA CYS A 101 3.23 8.06 6.71
C CYS A 101 4.17 9.22 7.10
N PRO A 102 5.14 9.59 6.23
CA PRO A 102 6.12 10.61 6.56
C PRO A 102 5.72 12.04 6.12
N VAL A 103 4.56 12.18 5.47
CA VAL A 103 4.12 13.43 4.84
C VAL A 103 3.90 14.52 5.88
N GLY A 104 4.45 15.73 5.65
CA GLY A 104 4.45 16.83 6.60
C GLY A 104 3.07 17.21 7.13
N LYS A 105 2.03 17.19 6.29
CA LYS A 105 0.64 17.49 6.69
C LYS A 105 0.11 16.49 7.72
N VAL A 106 0.44 15.20 7.58
CA VAL A 106 0.06 14.14 8.53
C VAL A 106 0.86 14.27 9.83
N VAL A 107 2.17 14.37 9.70
CA VAL A 107 3.12 14.39 10.83
C VAL A 107 2.95 15.63 11.74
N LYS A 108 2.61 16.80 11.18
CA LYS A 108 2.36 18.03 11.96
C LYS A 108 1.21 17.89 12.96
N ASN A 109 0.26 17.01 12.67
CA ASN A 109 -0.88 16.72 13.55
C ASN A 109 -0.58 15.64 14.60
N GLY A 110 0.64 15.11 14.64
CA GLY A 110 1.02 14.00 15.52
C GLY A 110 0.66 12.61 14.96
N ASP A 111 0.20 12.53 13.71
CA ASP A 111 -0.30 11.32 13.08
C ASP A 111 0.79 10.57 12.29
N GLY A 112 0.46 9.36 11.85
CA GLY A 112 1.33 8.56 10.99
C GLY A 112 2.68 8.28 11.65
N SER A 113 3.79 8.60 10.98
CA SER A 113 5.12 8.35 11.54
C SER A 113 5.51 9.21 12.75
N ALA A 114 4.70 10.23 13.11
CA ALA A 114 4.90 10.96 14.35
C ALA A 114 4.67 10.08 15.60
N LEU A 115 3.82 9.05 15.47
CA LEU A 115 3.59 8.06 16.54
C LEU A 115 4.86 7.27 16.89
N MET A 116 5.82 7.16 15.97
CA MET A 116 7.14 6.56 16.27
C MET A 116 7.94 7.30 17.34
N LYS A 117 7.57 8.55 17.68
CA LYS A 117 8.21 9.32 18.77
C LYS A 117 7.64 9.00 20.16
N ASP A 118 6.48 8.38 20.21
CA ASP A 118 5.75 8.05 21.43
C ASP A 118 5.13 6.64 21.29
N PRO A 119 5.95 5.57 21.46
CA PRO A 119 5.50 4.20 21.33
C PRO A 119 4.36 3.84 22.29
N GLU A 120 4.34 4.41 23.49
CA GLU A 120 3.27 4.19 24.46
C GLU A 120 1.94 4.73 23.97
N LYS A 121 1.94 5.93 23.38
CA LYS A 121 0.73 6.48 22.76
C LYS A 121 0.29 5.64 21.56
N ALA A 122 1.22 5.19 20.72
CA ALA A 122 0.92 4.32 19.60
C ALA A 122 0.27 3.00 20.08
N ALA A 123 0.78 2.39 21.14
CA ALA A 123 0.21 1.19 21.75
C ALA A 123 -1.19 1.44 22.33
N ARG A 124 -1.41 2.55 23.06
CA ARG A 124 -2.75 2.92 23.58
C ARG A 124 -3.77 3.10 22.46
N ILE A 125 -3.37 3.72 21.33
CA ILE A 125 -4.23 3.85 20.14
C ILE A 125 -4.57 2.47 19.58
N ALA A 126 -3.57 1.60 19.41
CA ALA A 126 -3.77 0.25 18.90
C ALA A 126 -4.69 -0.57 19.81
N GLU A 127 -4.50 -0.51 21.12
CA GLU A 127 -5.35 -1.19 22.11
C GLU A 127 -6.82 -0.75 21.99
N ALA A 128 -7.07 0.56 21.91
CA ALA A 128 -8.42 1.09 21.76
C ALA A 128 -9.07 0.63 20.45
N VAL A 129 -8.33 0.60 19.36
CA VAL A 129 -8.79 0.11 18.06
C VAL A 129 -9.08 -1.40 18.12
N VAL A 130 -8.18 -2.21 18.69
CA VAL A 130 -8.37 -3.66 18.85
C VAL A 130 -9.65 -3.97 19.64
N ARG A 131 -9.92 -3.21 20.69
CA ARG A 131 -11.15 -3.37 21.48
C ARG A 131 -12.43 -2.92 20.76
N ALA A 132 -12.30 -2.00 19.80
CA ALA A 132 -13.44 -1.39 19.12
C ALA A 132 -13.99 -2.25 17.97
N VAL A 133 -13.19 -3.11 17.35
CA VAL A 133 -13.59 -3.89 16.16
C VAL A 133 -13.49 -5.40 16.42
N LYS A 134 -14.25 -6.19 15.61
CA LYS A 134 -14.22 -7.65 15.68
C LYS A 134 -13.26 -8.30 14.68
N VAL A 135 -12.79 -7.53 13.71
CA VAL A 135 -11.82 -8.00 12.70
C VAL A 135 -10.40 -7.89 13.25
N PRO A 136 -9.44 -8.69 12.75
CA PRO A 136 -8.03 -8.51 13.10
C PRO A 136 -7.54 -7.09 12.84
N VAL A 137 -6.69 -6.57 13.73
CA VAL A 137 -6.07 -5.27 13.60
C VAL A 137 -4.59 -5.46 13.26
N THR A 138 -4.10 -4.72 12.26
CA THR A 138 -2.68 -4.66 11.89
C THR A 138 -2.14 -3.24 12.04
N ALA A 139 -0.83 -3.10 12.05
CA ALA A 139 -0.18 -1.79 12.05
C ALA A 139 0.93 -1.73 11.00
N LYS A 140 0.97 -0.64 10.24
CA LYS A 140 2.07 -0.37 9.30
C LYS A 140 2.95 0.76 9.81
N MET A 141 4.21 0.46 10.09
CA MET A 141 5.16 1.38 10.72
C MET A 141 6.47 1.53 9.92
N ARG A 142 7.33 2.43 10.39
CA ARG A 142 8.72 2.59 9.96
C ARG A 142 9.68 2.09 11.05
N LEU A 143 11.00 2.28 10.84
CA LEU A 143 12.02 1.87 11.81
C LEU A 143 12.06 2.78 13.05
N GLY A 144 11.60 4.01 12.91
CA GLY A 144 11.66 5.06 13.90
C GLY A 144 11.52 6.44 13.25
N TRP A 145 11.72 7.50 14.04
CA TRP A 145 11.69 8.87 13.55
C TRP A 145 12.91 9.22 12.72
N ASP A 146 14.10 8.97 13.26
CA ASP A 146 15.41 9.18 12.63
C ASP A 146 16.38 8.06 13.00
N LYS A 147 17.64 8.17 12.54
CA LYS A 147 18.68 7.16 12.81
C LYS A 147 19.06 7.05 14.27
N GLY A 148 18.88 8.10 15.07
CA GLY A 148 19.17 8.12 16.51
C GLY A 148 18.03 7.60 17.37
N SER A 149 16.85 7.36 16.79
CA SER A 149 15.63 6.95 17.49
C SER A 149 14.93 5.78 16.79
N ILE A 150 15.69 4.77 16.39
CA ILE A 150 15.14 3.52 15.85
C ILE A 150 14.54 2.73 17.01
N ASN A 151 13.23 2.44 16.94
CA ASN A 151 12.47 1.77 18.00
C ASN A 151 11.44 0.77 17.47
N ALA A 152 11.60 0.32 16.21
CA ALA A 152 10.64 -0.59 15.56
C ALA A 152 10.46 -1.91 16.32
N VAL A 153 11.54 -2.44 16.92
CA VAL A 153 11.48 -3.70 17.70
C VAL A 153 10.67 -3.51 18.97
N GLU A 154 10.90 -2.42 19.70
CA GLU A 154 10.16 -2.08 20.91
C GLU A 154 8.68 -1.86 20.63
N LEU A 155 8.37 -1.02 19.64
CA LEU A 155 7.01 -0.75 19.24
C LEU A 155 6.28 -2.04 18.77
N ALA A 156 6.94 -2.91 18.01
CA ALA A 156 6.32 -4.16 17.56
C ALA A 156 5.92 -5.06 18.73
N LYS A 157 6.75 -5.18 19.77
CA LYS A 157 6.41 -5.91 20.98
C LYS A 157 5.21 -5.31 21.72
N MET A 158 5.21 -4.00 21.90
CA MET A 158 4.08 -3.31 22.54
C MET A 158 2.77 -3.49 21.76
N LEU A 159 2.84 -3.47 20.41
CA LEU A 159 1.69 -3.70 19.54
C LEU A 159 1.16 -5.15 19.67
N GLU A 160 2.05 -6.13 19.72
CA GLU A 160 1.68 -7.53 19.99
C GLU A 160 1.01 -7.71 21.36
N GLU A 161 1.55 -7.10 22.40
CA GLU A 161 1.02 -7.16 23.77
C GLU A 161 -0.42 -6.61 23.87
N VAL A 162 -0.75 -5.59 23.09
CA VAL A 162 -2.10 -4.99 23.06
C VAL A 162 -3.06 -5.66 22.07
N GLY A 163 -2.62 -6.76 21.40
CA GLY A 163 -3.48 -7.60 20.56
C GLY A 163 -3.48 -7.28 19.07
N VAL A 164 -2.50 -6.52 18.57
CA VAL A 164 -2.30 -6.37 17.11
C VAL A 164 -1.94 -7.72 16.51
N SER A 165 -2.56 -8.08 15.38
CA SER A 165 -2.46 -9.41 14.79
C SER A 165 -1.36 -9.56 13.74
N ALA A 166 -0.79 -8.47 13.24
CA ALA A 166 0.42 -8.45 12.37
C ALA A 166 0.98 -7.04 12.27
N VAL A 167 2.28 -6.94 11.95
CA VAL A 167 2.94 -5.65 11.69
C VAL A 167 3.58 -5.63 10.31
N ALA A 168 3.41 -4.51 9.57
CA ALA A 168 4.13 -4.26 8.33
C ALA A 168 5.22 -3.21 8.59
N VAL A 169 6.48 -3.55 8.34
CA VAL A 169 7.63 -2.72 8.68
C VAL A 169 8.32 -2.20 7.41
N HIS A 170 8.31 -0.88 7.21
CA HIS A 170 9.11 -0.25 6.17
C HIS A 170 10.53 -0.01 6.69
N GLY A 171 11.53 -0.59 6.01
CA GLY A 171 12.95 -0.54 6.39
C GLY A 171 13.61 0.84 6.30
N ARG A 172 12.88 1.91 6.56
CA ARG A 172 13.39 3.30 6.60
C ARG A 172 12.81 4.07 7.77
N THR A 173 13.57 5.02 8.29
CA THR A 173 13.07 5.98 9.27
C THR A 173 12.18 7.04 8.58
N ARG A 174 11.46 7.84 9.38
CA ARG A 174 10.67 8.97 8.83
C ARG A 174 11.57 9.98 8.13
N MET A 175 12.72 10.31 8.71
CA MET A 175 13.63 11.32 8.15
C MET A 175 14.25 10.88 6.82
N GLN A 176 14.48 9.60 6.61
CA GLN A 176 14.95 9.08 5.33
C GLN A 176 13.93 9.22 4.19
N MET A 177 12.64 9.37 4.50
CA MET A 177 11.57 9.38 3.50
C MET A 177 11.64 8.17 2.57
N TYR A 178 12.26 8.33 1.39
CA TYR A 178 12.53 7.29 0.39
C TYR A 178 14.00 7.25 -0.04
N GLY A 179 14.87 8.05 0.59
CA GLY A 179 16.30 8.10 0.29
C GLY A 179 17.10 6.96 0.90
N GLY A 180 18.27 6.71 0.34
CA GLY A 180 19.14 5.59 0.75
C GLY A 180 18.50 4.22 0.50
N GLU A 181 19.00 3.19 1.16
CA GLU A 181 18.50 1.82 1.09
C GLU A 181 17.63 1.48 2.30
N ALA A 182 16.72 0.54 2.13
CA ALA A 182 15.92 0.00 3.22
C ALA A 182 16.79 -0.92 4.09
N ASP A 183 16.81 -0.69 5.38
CA ASP A 183 17.50 -1.55 6.34
C ASP A 183 16.64 -2.79 6.65
N TRP A 184 17.02 -3.89 6.05
CA TRP A 184 16.37 -5.18 6.27
C TRP A 184 16.85 -5.87 7.56
N ASN A 185 17.98 -5.47 8.15
CA ASN A 185 18.43 -6.01 9.43
C ASN A 185 17.42 -5.69 10.54
N THR A 186 17.00 -4.44 10.63
CA THR A 186 15.99 -4.06 11.62
C THR A 186 14.65 -4.78 11.38
N ILE A 187 14.25 -5.05 10.12
CA ILE A 187 13.05 -5.87 9.85
C ILE A 187 13.23 -7.30 10.36
N ARG A 188 14.39 -7.91 10.14
CA ARG A 188 14.74 -9.23 10.68
C ARG A 188 14.68 -9.23 12.22
N ASP A 189 15.22 -8.20 12.85
CA ASP A 189 15.26 -8.09 14.31
C ASP A 189 13.82 -7.95 14.87
N VAL A 190 12.92 -7.23 14.18
CA VAL A 190 11.49 -7.21 14.51
C VAL A 190 10.89 -8.62 14.37
N LYS A 191 11.16 -9.33 13.26
CA LYS A 191 10.63 -10.70 13.07
C LYS A 191 11.08 -11.68 14.15
N GLN A 192 12.30 -11.52 14.64
CA GLN A 192 12.83 -12.36 15.73
C GLN A 192 12.25 -12.00 17.11
N ALA A 193 11.72 -10.79 17.26
CA ALA A 193 11.27 -10.26 18.54
C ALA A 193 9.79 -10.48 18.84
N VAL A 194 8.98 -10.81 17.83
CA VAL A 194 7.53 -11.00 17.95
C VAL A 194 7.09 -12.36 17.37
N SER A 195 5.96 -12.88 17.86
CA SER A 195 5.36 -14.14 17.38
C SER A 195 4.33 -13.90 16.27
N ILE A 196 3.75 -12.71 16.22
CA ILE A 196 2.79 -12.33 15.17
C ILE A 196 3.47 -12.22 13.80
N PRO A 197 2.70 -12.36 12.70
CA PRO A 197 3.23 -12.19 11.36
C PRO A 197 3.87 -10.82 11.15
N VAL A 198 5.03 -10.83 10.45
CA VAL A 198 5.74 -9.62 10.04
C VAL A 198 5.74 -9.52 8.51
N ILE A 199 5.32 -8.37 8.00
CA ILE A 199 5.30 -8.05 6.58
C ILE A 199 6.46 -7.11 6.27
N ALA A 200 7.44 -7.59 5.49
CA ALA A 200 8.64 -6.82 5.15
C ALA A 200 8.36 -5.86 3.98
N ASN A 201 8.66 -4.58 4.15
CA ASN A 201 8.47 -3.55 3.12
C ASN A 201 9.73 -2.71 2.93
N GLY A 202 10.08 -2.44 1.67
CA GLY A 202 11.18 -1.57 1.26
C GLY A 202 12.07 -2.20 0.19
N ASP A 203 12.27 -1.45 -0.90
CA ASP A 203 13.18 -1.74 -2.01
C ASP A 203 12.94 -3.06 -2.75
N VAL A 204 11.68 -3.50 -2.82
CA VAL A 204 11.27 -4.62 -3.66
C VAL A 204 10.91 -4.07 -5.04
N PHE A 205 11.89 -4.06 -5.96
CA PHE A 205 11.77 -3.54 -7.33
C PHE A 205 11.97 -4.64 -8.39
N SER A 206 12.26 -5.87 -7.99
CA SER A 206 12.39 -7.01 -8.89
C SER A 206 11.90 -8.30 -8.21
N PRO A 207 11.61 -9.36 -8.98
CA PRO A 207 11.23 -10.67 -8.44
C PRO A 207 12.29 -11.23 -7.49
N GLU A 208 13.58 -11.06 -7.83
CA GLU A 208 14.70 -11.52 -7.00
C GLU A 208 14.76 -10.74 -5.68
N ALA A 209 14.40 -9.43 -5.70
CA ALA A 209 14.35 -8.64 -4.47
C ALA A 209 13.24 -9.14 -3.53
N ALA A 210 12.10 -9.60 -4.06
CA ALA A 210 11.03 -10.22 -3.27
C ALA A 210 11.51 -11.52 -2.60
N VAL A 211 12.26 -12.34 -3.31
CA VAL A 211 12.86 -13.57 -2.74
C VAL A 211 13.91 -13.21 -1.68
N ARG A 212 14.81 -12.26 -2.01
CA ARG A 212 15.89 -11.88 -1.09
C ARG A 212 15.37 -11.29 0.22
N ILE A 213 14.38 -10.37 0.18
CA ILE A 213 13.85 -9.75 1.40
C ILE A 213 13.25 -10.79 2.33
N LEU A 214 12.46 -11.74 1.82
CA LEU A 214 11.87 -12.81 2.63
C LEU A 214 12.94 -13.76 3.19
N LYS A 215 13.90 -14.18 2.37
CA LYS A 215 14.98 -15.06 2.80
C LYS A 215 15.88 -14.40 3.86
N PHE A 216 16.17 -13.12 3.70
CA PHE A 216 17.05 -12.38 4.59
C PHE A 216 16.41 -12.04 5.92
N THR A 217 15.15 -11.58 5.89
CA THR A 217 14.45 -11.11 7.09
C THR A 217 13.73 -12.22 7.85
N GLY A 218 13.40 -13.34 7.19
CA GLY A 218 12.51 -14.37 7.73
C GLY A 218 11.05 -13.92 7.85
N ALA A 219 10.71 -12.75 7.29
CA ALA A 219 9.33 -12.23 7.32
C ALA A 219 8.35 -13.14 6.58
N ASP A 220 7.09 -13.09 6.98
CA ASP A 220 6.04 -13.98 6.48
C ASP A 220 5.50 -13.55 5.10
N MET A 221 5.64 -12.26 4.76
CA MET A 221 5.16 -11.67 3.50
C MET A 221 6.04 -10.50 3.07
N ALA A 222 6.20 -10.28 1.77
CA ALA A 222 6.82 -9.12 1.18
C ALA A 222 5.75 -8.13 0.69
N MET A 223 5.86 -6.86 1.09
CA MET A 223 4.95 -5.79 0.67
C MET A 223 5.63 -4.92 -0.38
N ILE A 224 5.04 -4.87 -1.57
CA ILE A 224 5.53 -4.12 -2.71
C ILE A 224 4.84 -2.75 -2.78
N GLY A 225 5.61 -1.69 -2.79
CA GLY A 225 5.14 -0.33 -2.99
C GLY A 225 5.55 0.21 -4.37
N ARG A 226 6.51 1.11 -4.40
CA ARG A 226 6.99 1.80 -5.63
C ARG A 226 7.41 0.88 -6.77
N GLY A 227 7.77 -0.38 -6.48
CA GLY A 227 8.08 -1.38 -7.49
C GLY A 227 6.90 -1.74 -8.40
N SER A 228 5.66 -1.54 -7.92
CA SER A 228 4.44 -1.79 -8.70
C SER A 228 4.04 -0.62 -9.61
N PHE A 229 4.68 0.54 -9.54
CA PHE A 229 4.33 1.71 -10.34
C PHE A 229 4.52 1.44 -11.83
N GLY A 230 3.42 1.38 -12.59
CA GLY A 230 3.39 1.02 -13.99
C GLY A 230 3.87 -0.42 -14.29
N ASN A 231 4.02 -1.23 -13.25
CA ASN A 231 4.49 -2.61 -13.33
C ASN A 231 3.73 -3.55 -12.35
N PRO A 232 2.43 -3.75 -12.50
CA PRO A 232 1.68 -4.70 -11.68
C PRO A 232 2.14 -6.16 -11.90
N TRP A 233 2.76 -6.48 -13.02
CA TRP A 233 3.32 -7.80 -13.31
C TRP A 233 4.42 -8.24 -12.34
N LEU A 234 5.00 -7.30 -11.59
CA LEU A 234 5.98 -7.62 -10.56
C LEU A 234 5.42 -8.62 -9.53
N PHE A 235 4.10 -8.63 -9.30
CA PHE A 235 3.48 -9.61 -8.39
C PHE A 235 3.53 -11.03 -8.95
N GLU A 236 3.09 -11.26 -10.19
CA GLU A 236 3.12 -12.60 -10.80
C GLU A 236 4.56 -13.10 -11.01
N GLN A 237 5.47 -12.20 -11.40
CA GLN A 237 6.88 -12.50 -11.52
C GLN A 237 7.52 -12.88 -10.17
N SER A 238 7.19 -12.13 -9.10
CA SER A 238 7.67 -12.43 -7.76
C SER A 238 7.07 -13.74 -7.21
N ALA A 239 5.82 -14.03 -7.51
CA ALA A 239 5.18 -15.30 -7.13
C ALA A 239 5.87 -16.50 -7.81
N ALA A 240 6.18 -16.39 -9.11
CA ALA A 240 6.94 -17.39 -9.84
C ALA A 240 8.34 -17.61 -9.24
N ALA A 241 9.07 -16.52 -8.96
CA ALA A 241 10.39 -16.59 -8.34
C ALA A 241 10.35 -17.25 -6.95
N LEU A 242 9.35 -16.92 -6.12
CA LEU A 242 9.16 -17.52 -4.79
C LEU A 242 8.80 -19.00 -4.83
N SER A 243 8.17 -19.44 -5.91
CA SER A 243 7.82 -20.86 -6.14
C SER A 243 8.95 -21.66 -6.80
N GLY A 244 10.08 -21.01 -7.14
CA GLY A 244 11.17 -21.64 -7.88
C GLY A 244 10.84 -21.93 -9.34
N CYS A 245 9.77 -21.34 -9.86
CA CYS A 245 9.39 -21.42 -11.28
C CYS A 245 10.16 -20.39 -12.13
N GLY A 246 10.20 -20.62 -13.44
CA GLY A 246 10.75 -19.65 -14.38
C GLY A 246 9.97 -18.33 -14.29
N ILE A 247 10.69 -17.20 -14.20
CA ILE A 247 10.07 -15.86 -14.12
C ILE A 247 9.48 -15.53 -15.51
N PRO A 248 8.16 -15.27 -15.61
CA PRO A 248 7.57 -14.90 -16.89
C PRO A 248 8.11 -13.55 -17.38
N PRO A 249 8.35 -13.39 -18.70
CA PRO A 249 8.73 -12.09 -19.24
C PRO A 249 7.60 -11.07 -19.06
N LEU A 250 7.95 -9.79 -19.09
CA LEU A 250 6.93 -8.75 -19.18
C LEU A 250 6.15 -8.89 -20.49
N PRO A 251 4.83 -8.67 -20.49
CA PRO A 251 4.04 -8.64 -21.71
C PRO A 251 4.55 -7.60 -22.71
N PRO A 252 4.24 -7.76 -24.01
CA PRO A 252 4.50 -6.73 -25.01
C PRO A 252 3.98 -5.36 -24.57
N PHE A 253 4.63 -4.29 -25.05
CA PHE A 253 4.26 -2.93 -24.65
C PHE A 253 2.76 -2.62 -24.90
N ALA A 254 2.20 -3.09 -26.01
CA ALA A 254 0.79 -2.86 -26.34
C ALA A 254 -0.17 -3.40 -25.25
N GLU A 255 0.08 -4.62 -24.74
CA GLU A 255 -0.73 -5.23 -23.66
C GLU A 255 -0.54 -4.49 -22.34
N ARG A 256 0.69 -4.05 -22.04
CA ARG A 256 0.96 -3.25 -20.85
C ARG A 256 0.24 -1.90 -20.90
N TRP A 257 0.20 -1.29 -22.08
CA TRP A 257 -0.50 -0.04 -22.29
C TRP A 257 -2.03 -0.22 -22.21
N ASP A 258 -2.58 -1.32 -22.76
CA ASP A 258 -4.00 -1.65 -22.62
C ASP A 258 -4.40 -1.83 -21.13
N THR A 259 -3.53 -2.44 -20.33
CA THR A 259 -3.72 -2.53 -18.87
C THR A 259 -3.73 -1.14 -18.21
N ALA A 260 -2.86 -0.23 -18.65
CA ALA A 260 -2.82 1.14 -18.15
C ALA A 260 -4.12 1.91 -18.47
N VAL A 261 -4.64 1.78 -19.70
CA VAL A 261 -5.93 2.39 -20.11
C VAL A 261 -7.07 1.79 -19.30
N ARG A 262 -7.16 0.46 -19.20
CA ARG A 262 -8.16 -0.24 -18.38
C ARG A 262 -8.14 0.20 -16.91
N GLN A 263 -6.98 0.44 -16.33
CA GLN A 263 -6.89 0.96 -14.97
C GLN A 263 -7.60 2.31 -14.83
N VAL A 264 -7.44 3.21 -15.80
CA VAL A 264 -8.10 4.53 -15.78
C VAL A 264 -9.62 4.38 -15.96
N GLU A 265 -10.06 3.50 -16.85
CA GLU A 265 -11.47 3.18 -17.05
C GLU A 265 -12.13 2.64 -15.77
N LEU A 266 -11.48 1.69 -15.09
CA LEU A 266 -11.93 1.18 -13.79
C LEU A 266 -11.98 2.29 -12.73
N SER A 267 -10.97 3.16 -12.68
CA SER A 267 -10.96 4.29 -11.75
C SER A 267 -12.14 5.25 -12.00
N ALA A 268 -12.48 5.51 -13.29
CA ALA A 268 -13.64 6.31 -13.65
C ALA A 268 -14.96 5.66 -13.23
N GLN A 269 -15.06 4.32 -13.30
CA GLN A 269 -16.24 3.58 -12.85
C GLN A 269 -16.38 3.59 -11.31
N TYR A 270 -15.27 3.46 -10.56
CA TYR A 270 -15.32 3.38 -9.09
C TYR A 270 -15.44 4.75 -8.41
N GLN A 271 -14.98 5.80 -9.07
CA GLN A 271 -15.01 7.17 -8.54
C GLN A 271 -15.87 8.07 -9.43
N ASN A 272 -15.25 8.76 -10.35
CA ASN A 272 -15.81 9.53 -11.47
C ASN A 272 -14.69 9.89 -12.45
N GLU A 273 -15.05 10.20 -13.68
CA GLU A 273 -14.09 10.47 -14.76
C GLU A 273 -13.10 11.59 -14.42
N ARG A 274 -13.57 12.69 -13.81
CA ARG A 274 -12.71 13.83 -13.45
C ARG A 274 -11.58 13.42 -12.49
N VAL A 275 -11.90 12.67 -11.45
CA VAL A 275 -10.90 12.21 -10.46
C VAL A 275 -9.98 11.19 -11.09
N ALA A 276 -10.51 10.23 -11.86
CA ALA A 276 -9.73 9.23 -12.56
C ALA A 276 -8.71 9.87 -13.51
N MET A 277 -9.10 10.88 -14.29
CA MET A 277 -8.19 11.56 -15.21
C MET A 277 -7.10 12.36 -14.49
N LEU A 278 -7.37 12.92 -13.31
CA LEU A 278 -6.34 13.57 -12.49
C LEU A 278 -5.29 12.56 -11.98
N GLN A 279 -5.72 11.38 -11.55
CA GLN A 279 -4.84 10.29 -11.10
C GLN A 279 -4.10 9.64 -12.28
N ALA A 280 -4.77 9.49 -13.43
CA ALA A 280 -4.21 8.93 -14.64
C ALA A 280 -2.89 9.60 -15.08
N ARG A 281 -2.73 10.90 -14.84
CA ARG A 281 -1.53 11.67 -15.20
C ARG A 281 -0.24 11.07 -14.62
N HIS A 282 -0.32 10.53 -13.40
CA HIS A 282 0.81 9.85 -12.78
C HIS A 282 0.92 8.39 -13.22
N HIS A 283 -0.18 7.65 -13.18
CA HIS A 283 -0.20 6.23 -13.49
C HIS A 283 0.25 5.94 -14.93
N LEU A 284 -0.32 6.62 -15.91
CA LEU A 284 0.05 6.44 -17.31
C LEU A 284 1.52 6.76 -17.59
N CYS A 285 2.05 7.81 -16.96
CA CYS A 285 3.47 8.15 -17.08
C CYS A 285 4.40 7.06 -16.51
N TRP A 286 3.97 6.34 -15.47
CA TRP A 286 4.75 5.21 -14.94
C TRP A 286 4.78 4.02 -15.89
N TYR A 287 3.68 3.70 -16.60
CA TYR A 287 3.67 2.65 -17.62
C TYR A 287 4.58 2.96 -18.82
N LEU A 288 4.89 4.26 -19.05
CA LEU A 288 5.82 4.71 -20.07
C LEU A 288 7.28 4.81 -19.60
N LYS A 289 7.58 4.41 -18.37
CA LYS A 289 8.94 4.45 -17.84
C LYS A 289 9.84 3.47 -18.61
N GLY A 290 10.99 3.98 -19.11
CA GLY A 290 11.96 3.18 -19.86
C GLY A 290 11.60 2.94 -21.32
N ILE A 291 10.50 3.49 -21.83
CA ILE A 291 10.13 3.41 -23.24
C ILE A 291 10.80 4.56 -24.00
N SER A 292 11.48 4.23 -25.10
CA SER A 292 12.11 5.21 -25.99
C SER A 292 11.07 6.16 -26.58
N HIS A 293 11.42 7.43 -26.74
CA HIS A 293 10.55 8.47 -27.30
C HIS A 293 9.25 8.78 -26.50
N ALA A 294 9.09 8.24 -25.30
CA ALA A 294 7.88 8.41 -24.49
C ALA A 294 7.67 9.84 -23.96
N ASN A 295 8.67 10.70 -23.91
CA ASN A 295 8.55 12.03 -23.30
C ASN A 295 7.48 12.89 -23.97
N TYR A 296 7.41 12.87 -25.31
CA TYR A 296 6.35 13.56 -26.06
C TYR A 296 4.94 13.15 -25.60
N TYR A 297 4.73 11.85 -25.34
CA TYR A 297 3.45 11.34 -24.89
C TYR A 297 3.18 11.67 -23.42
N LYS A 298 4.21 11.69 -22.55
CA LYS A 298 4.04 12.12 -21.15
C LYS A 298 3.57 13.56 -21.03
N GLU A 299 4.07 14.46 -21.89
CA GLU A 299 3.61 15.86 -21.95
C GLU A 299 2.12 15.98 -22.35
N LYS A 300 1.64 15.10 -23.24
CA LYS A 300 0.23 15.03 -23.61
C LYS A 300 -0.63 14.41 -22.51
N ILE A 301 -0.16 13.34 -21.86
CA ILE A 301 -0.87 12.63 -20.79
C ILE A 301 -1.20 13.57 -19.63
N VAL A 302 -0.29 14.46 -19.24
CA VAL A 302 -0.56 15.37 -18.09
C VAL A 302 -1.61 16.44 -18.41
N GLN A 303 -2.02 16.59 -19.65
CA GLN A 303 -3.06 17.53 -20.12
C GLN A 303 -4.42 16.84 -20.28
N LEU A 304 -4.49 15.50 -20.29
CA LEU A 304 -5.74 14.74 -20.48
C LEU A 304 -6.76 15.10 -19.39
N SER A 305 -8.01 15.22 -19.81
CA SER A 305 -9.17 15.55 -18.97
C SER A 305 -10.35 14.59 -19.14
N THR A 306 -10.41 13.84 -20.24
CA THR A 306 -11.50 12.90 -20.54
C THR A 306 -10.99 11.54 -21.01
N LEU A 307 -11.81 10.50 -20.82
CA LEU A 307 -11.53 9.15 -21.35
C LEU A 307 -11.47 9.15 -22.89
N SER A 308 -12.30 9.96 -23.53
CA SER A 308 -12.29 10.10 -25.01
C SER A 308 -10.93 10.58 -25.53
N GLU A 309 -10.34 11.59 -24.87
CA GLU A 309 -8.98 12.06 -25.18
C GLU A 309 -7.93 10.97 -24.90
N LEU A 310 -8.08 10.21 -23.81
CA LEU A 310 -7.18 9.09 -23.52
C LEU A 310 -7.24 8.02 -24.61
N HIS A 311 -8.44 7.62 -25.06
CA HIS A 311 -8.58 6.62 -26.13
C HIS A 311 -7.97 7.09 -27.46
N ALA A 312 -8.20 8.35 -27.84
CA ALA A 312 -7.59 8.93 -29.02
C ALA A 312 -6.06 8.95 -28.95
N LEU A 313 -5.50 9.36 -27.81
CA LEU A 313 -4.05 9.36 -27.58
C LEU A 313 -3.48 7.94 -27.53
N SER A 314 -4.21 6.99 -26.96
CA SER A 314 -3.79 5.58 -26.82
C SER A 314 -3.51 4.93 -28.19
N ALA A 315 -4.34 5.20 -29.20
CA ALA A 315 -4.13 4.70 -30.55
C ALA A 315 -2.77 5.17 -31.13
N SER A 316 -2.42 6.42 -30.90
CA SER A 316 -1.12 6.98 -31.33
C SER A 316 0.06 6.37 -30.55
N ILE A 317 -0.08 6.23 -29.22
CA ILE A 317 0.95 5.62 -28.36
C ILE A 317 1.26 4.18 -28.81
N LYS A 318 0.23 3.36 -29.06
CA LYS A 318 0.41 1.96 -29.50
C LYS A 318 1.03 1.84 -30.90
N ARG A 319 0.77 2.80 -31.78
CA ARG A 319 1.36 2.84 -33.13
C ARG A 319 2.84 3.25 -33.08
N ASP A 320 3.19 4.26 -32.29
CA ASP A 320 4.46 4.96 -32.35
C ASP A 320 5.49 4.45 -31.33
N LEU A 321 5.04 3.83 -30.21
CA LEU A 321 5.90 3.26 -29.17
C LEU A 321 5.83 1.73 -29.18
N ARG A 322 7.01 1.10 -29.09
CA ARG A 322 7.16 -0.36 -29.10
C ARG A 322 8.10 -0.84 -27.98
#